data_42632798c4c69f46f934498264d25897
#
_entry.id   42632798c4c69f46f934498264d25897
#
_cell.length_a   1.000
_cell.length_b   1.000
_cell.length_c   1.000
_cell.angle_alpha   90.00
_cell.angle_beta   90.00
_cell.angle_gamma   90.00
#
_symmetry.space_group_name_H-M   'P 1'
#
loop_
_entity.id
_entity.type
_entity.pdbx_description
1 polymer ?
#
loop_
_entity_poly.entity_id
_entity_poly.type
_entity_poly.pdbx_seq_one_letter_code
_entity_poly.pdbx_strand_id
1 'polypeptide(L)'
;SIVAKHIWDKIDDPVKFSNPNPVGTGPFTEIIRFDSQLWELGKNPNYWQKGKPHINKLVFPTFPSNEQVTLALLSGNLDWAGAFIPAIDRVFVSKDTEHHKYWFPLTGHTTFLHTNTKDPILSDVRVRKAISYAIDRELVVKVGMYNYTEPAHVSGVSGPMSKWHSPYLDQAENWTTYDPGKANMLLDGAGFIKDETGLRYTTDGHILEFDIIIVSGWSDWIRSAQIVSQNLKNVGITAKVKTYDFGAWISRMQKGDFELAIGWAEKGTTPYALYRGMMSSEYLQPKGEIADVNWHRFGLASADSLFREYEQTSDKNEITEIIYELQHLFIEHAPSLPLFSEASWAECNTKYFSNFPSAENPYATLSPNYPPENLLVLVNVQNR
;
A
#
# COMPACT_ATOMS: atom_id res chain seq x y z
N SER A 1 -5.09 -7.87 -19.21
CA SER A 1 -4.95 -6.80 -20.24
C SER A 1 -5.42 -7.32 -21.60
N ILE A 2 -6.02 -6.42 -22.42
CA ILE A 2 -6.36 -6.73 -23.81
C ILE A 2 -5.13 -6.43 -24.65
N VAL A 3 -4.69 -7.41 -25.44
CA VAL A 3 -3.48 -7.33 -26.27
C VAL A 3 -3.80 -7.55 -27.74
N ALA A 4 -2.90 -7.08 -28.64
CA ALA A 4 -3.06 -7.20 -30.08
C ALA A 4 -2.83 -8.64 -30.54
N LYS A 5 -3.91 -9.37 -30.90
CA LYS A 5 -3.87 -10.79 -31.27
C LYS A 5 -2.81 -11.10 -32.33
N HIS A 6 -2.76 -10.33 -33.43
CA HIS A 6 -1.84 -10.53 -34.55
C HIS A 6 -0.35 -10.47 -34.18
N ILE A 7 -0.01 -9.94 -33.00
CA ILE A 7 1.33 -9.93 -32.44
C ILE A 7 1.50 -11.06 -31.45
N TRP A 8 0.60 -11.16 -30.47
CA TRP A 8 0.74 -12.05 -29.33
C TRP A 8 0.52 -13.53 -29.68
N ASP A 9 -0.28 -13.85 -30.71
CA ASP A 9 -0.41 -15.22 -31.25
C ASP A 9 0.91 -15.83 -31.78
N LYS A 10 1.94 -15.01 -31.98
CA LYS A 10 3.24 -15.43 -32.49
C LYS A 10 4.32 -15.54 -31.41
N ILE A 11 3.95 -15.30 -30.16
CA ILE A 11 4.88 -15.28 -29.03
C ILE A 11 4.80 -16.61 -28.30
N ASP A 12 5.88 -17.39 -28.33
CA ASP A 12 5.96 -18.71 -27.69
C ASP A 12 5.90 -18.60 -26.15
N ASP A 13 6.58 -17.61 -25.56
CA ASP A 13 6.60 -17.36 -24.12
C ASP A 13 6.21 -15.91 -23.82
N PRO A 14 4.92 -15.63 -23.61
CA PRO A 14 4.44 -14.27 -23.33
C PRO A 14 4.94 -13.69 -22.01
N VAL A 15 5.37 -14.53 -21.06
CA VAL A 15 5.91 -14.08 -19.77
C VAL A 15 7.30 -13.46 -19.93
N LYS A 16 8.11 -13.99 -20.85
CA LYS A 16 9.47 -13.49 -21.13
C LYS A 16 9.51 -12.45 -22.25
N PHE A 17 8.41 -12.23 -22.93
CA PHE A 17 8.37 -11.29 -24.05
C PHE A 17 8.45 -9.83 -23.58
N SER A 18 9.54 -9.14 -23.92
CA SER A 18 9.80 -7.75 -23.51
C SER A 18 8.94 -6.71 -24.24
N ASN A 19 8.20 -7.12 -25.29
CA ASN A 19 7.35 -6.26 -26.13
C ASN A 19 8.03 -4.93 -26.56
N PRO A 20 9.16 -4.97 -27.28
CA PRO A 20 9.99 -3.79 -27.55
C PRO A 20 9.29 -2.74 -28.43
N ASN A 21 8.27 -3.15 -29.19
CA ASN A 21 7.47 -2.28 -30.04
C ASN A 21 5.98 -2.47 -29.73
N PRO A 22 5.48 -1.97 -28.59
CA PRO A 22 4.13 -2.21 -28.17
C PRO A 22 3.12 -1.56 -29.12
N VAL A 23 2.10 -2.32 -29.50
CA VAL A 23 0.94 -1.82 -30.24
C VAL A 23 -0.23 -1.66 -29.29
N GLY A 24 -0.75 -0.46 -29.19
CA GLY A 24 -1.84 -0.11 -28.30
C GLY A 24 -2.80 0.91 -28.89
N THR A 25 -3.96 1.05 -28.27
CA THR A 25 -5.01 2.00 -28.65
C THR A 25 -5.10 3.18 -27.67
N GLY A 26 -4.12 3.31 -26.77
CA GLY A 26 -4.07 4.37 -25.77
C GLY A 26 -3.83 5.76 -26.34
N PRO A 27 -3.93 6.83 -25.51
CA PRO A 27 -3.75 8.21 -25.95
C PRO A 27 -2.29 8.58 -26.27
N PHE A 28 -1.33 7.78 -25.79
CA PHE A 28 0.12 7.93 -26.05
C PHE A 28 0.66 6.60 -26.53
N THR A 29 1.20 6.55 -27.73
CA THR A 29 1.67 5.31 -28.39
C THR A 29 3.04 5.44 -29.04
N GLU A 30 3.55 6.64 -29.26
CA GLU A 30 4.89 6.86 -29.78
C GLU A 30 5.89 6.77 -28.63
N ILE A 31 6.79 5.78 -28.67
CA ILE A 31 7.90 5.66 -27.71
C ILE A 31 9.05 6.52 -28.24
N ILE A 32 9.27 7.69 -27.63
CA ILE A 32 10.35 8.61 -27.99
C ILE A 32 11.63 8.20 -27.24
N ARG A 33 11.48 7.87 -25.96
CA ARG A 33 12.56 7.39 -25.11
C ARG A 33 12.02 6.43 -24.06
N PHE A 34 12.77 5.38 -23.78
CA PHE A 34 12.44 4.43 -22.73
C PHE A 34 13.72 3.83 -22.15
N ASP A 35 14.11 4.33 -20.98
CA ASP A 35 15.23 3.81 -20.21
C ASP A 35 14.90 3.80 -18.70
N SER A 36 15.83 3.36 -17.88
CA SER A 36 15.63 3.23 -16.42
C SER A 36 15.41 4.56 -15.68
N GLN A 37 15.74 5.69 -16.31
CA GLN A 37 15.63 7.01 -15.69
C GLN A 37 14.49 7.84 -16.24
N LEU A 38 14.03 7.55 -17.45
CA LEU A 38 13.06 8.38 -18.15
C LEU A 38 12.26 7.58 -19.17
N TRP A 39 10.93 7.75 -19.17
CA TRP A 39 10.12 7.41 -20.34
C TRP A 39 9.53 8.68 -20.94
N GLU A 40 9.49 8.70 -22.25
CA GLU A 40 8.94 9.78 -23.03
C GLU A 40 8.04 9.21 -24.12
N LEU A 41 6.76 9.56 -24.07
CA LEU A 41 5.73 9.06 -24.95
C LEU A 41 5.09 10.21 -25.70
N GLY A 42 4.97 10.07 -27.03
CA GLY A 42 4.27 11.00 -27.88
C GLY A 42 2.77 10.66 -28.00
N LYS A 43 2.00 11.68 -28.34
CA LYS A 43 0.55 11.61 -28.56
C LYS A 43 0.22 10.62 -29.67
N ASN A 44 -0.80 9.78 -29.46
CA ASN A 44 -1.37 8.95 -30.51
C ASN A 44 -2.23 9.81 -31.51
N PRO A 45 -1.80 10.00 -32.74
CA PRO A 45 -2.55 10.79 -33.69
C PRO A 45 -3.88 10.13 -34.11
N ASN A 46 -4.00 8.82 -33.92
CA ASN A 46 -5.17 8.02 -34.25
C ASN A 46 -6.03 7.67 -33.01
N TYR A 47 -5.88 8.42 -31.90
CA TYR A 47 -6.67 8.16 -30.72
C TYR A 47 -8.16 8.29 -31.00
N TRP A 48 -8.97 7.34 -30.55
CA TRP A 48 -10.39 7.22 -30.88
C TRP A 48 -11.25 8.41 -30.39
N GLN A 49 -10.84 9.10 -29.33
CA GLN A 49 -11.48 10.34 -28.90
C GLN A 49 -10.86 11.53 -29.66
N LYS A 50 -11.60 12.05 -30.63
CA LYS A 50 -11.13 13.19 -31.43
C LYS A 50 -10.78 14.41 -30.58
N GLY A 51 -9.61 15.01 -30.83
CA GLY A 51 -9.10 16.16 -30.08
C GLY A 51 -8.33 15.82 -28.81
N LYS A 52 -8.39 14.57 -28.34
CA LYS A 52 -7.70 14.12 -27.13
C LYS A 52 -6.49 13.22 -27.46
N PRO A 53 -5.52 13.09 -26.53
CA PRO A 53 -5.30 13.97 -25.39
C PRO A 53 -4.96 15.40 -25.85
N HIS A 54 -5.11 16.41 -24.99
CA HIS A 54 -4.79 17.81 -25.33
C HIS A 54 -3.28 18.09 -25.29
N ILE A 55 -2.55 17.33 -24.47
CA ILE A 55 -1.08 17.41 -24.38
C ILE A 55 -0.43 16.57 -25.47
N ASN A 56 0.73 17.02 -25.96
CA ASN A 56 1.40 16.38 -27.09
C ASN A 56 2.38 15.28 -26.67
N LYS A 57 2.93 15.38 -25.45
CA LYS A 57 3.99 14.53 -24.97
C LYS A 57 3.87 14.31 -23.46
N LEU A 58 4.11 13.09 -23.03
CA LEU A 58 4.25 12.71 -21.62
C LEU A 58 5.70 12.39 -21.33
N VAL A 59 6.27 13.04 -20.32
CA VAL A 59 7.62 12.80 -19.82
C VAL A 59 7.53 12.31 -18.39
N PHE A 60 8.03 11.12 -18.12
CA PHE A 60 7.92 10.46 -16.82
C PHE A 60 9.32 10.12 -16.27
N PRO A 61 9.96 11.04 -15.55
CA PRO A 61 11.27 10.79 -14.94
C PRO A 61 11.16 9.94 -13.69
N THR A 62 12.18 9.14 -13.42
CA THR A 62 12.30 8.33 -12.20
C THR A 62 13.06 9.09 -11.13
N PHE A 63 12.54 9.07 -9.91
CA PHE A 63 13.18 9.68 -8.74
C PHE A 63 13.37 8.65 -7.63
N PRO A 64 14.53 8.64 -6.96
CA PRO A 64 14.81 7.68 -5.90
C PRO A 64 14.17 8.00 -4.55
N SER A 65 13.64 9.23 -4.36
CA SER A 65 13.06 9.63 -3.08
C SER A 65 12.01 10.74 -3.19
N ASN A 66 11.15 10.83 -2.17
CA ASN A 66 10.15 11.90 -2.03
C ASN A 66 10.78 13.31 -2.03
N GLU A 67 11.98 13.46 -1.45
CA GLU A 67 12.69 14.75 -1.40
C GLU A 67 13.11 15.21 -2.79
N GLN A 68 13.57 14.29 -3.65
CA GLN A 68 13.95 14.64 -5.01
C GLN A 68 12.75 15.01 -5.88
N VAL A 69 11.64 14.31 -5.71
CA VAL A 69 10.36 14.70 -6.35
C VAL A 69 9.94 16.09 -5.89
N THR A 70 10.01 16.36 -4.59
CA THR A 70 9.67 17.67 -4.01
C THR A 70 10.52 18.78 -4.61
N LEU A 71 11.84 18.58 -4.74
CA LEU A 71 12.75 19.56 -5.36
C LEU A 71 12.42 19.79 -6.85
N ALA A 72 12.09 18.73 -7.58
CA ALA A 72 11.71 18.83 -8.99
C ALA A 72 10.38 19.60 -9.19
N LEU A 73 9.40 19.39 -8.32
CA LEU A 73 8.15 20.19 -8.30
C LEU A 73 8.42 21.65 -8.00
N LEU A 74 9.21 21.94 -6.95
CA LEU A 74 9.53 23.31 -6.53
C LEU A 74 10.33 24.09 -7.59
N SER A 75 11.16 23.40 -8.35
CA SER A 75 11.94 24.02 -9.46
C SER A 75 11.14 24.15 -10.76
N GLY A 76 9.89 23.67 -10.80
CA GLY A 76 9.05 23.69 -11.99
C GLY A 76 9.46 22.66 -13.07
N ASN A 77 10.25 21.64 -12.70
CA ASN A 77 10.66 20.55 -13.59
C ASN A 77 9.63 19.42 -13.66
N LEU A 78 8.62 19.45 -12.80
CA LEU A 78 7.46 18.55 -12.83
C LEU A 78 6.17 19.37 -12.77
N ASP A 79 5.21 18.97 -13.59
CA ASP A 79 3.85 19.54 -13.59
C ASP A 79 2.90 18.72 -12.73
N TRP A 80 3.20 17.43 -12.51
CA TRP A 80 2.37 16.49 -11.79
C TRP A 80 3.21 15.39 -11.15
N ALA A 81 2.96 15.11 -9.88
CA ALA A 81 3.69 14.10 -9.13
C ALA A 81 2.77 13.35 -8.15
N GLY A 82 3.27 12.27 -7.61
CA GLY A 82 2.63 11.51 -6.54
C GLY A 82 3.67 11.12 -5.50
N ALA A 83 3.96 12.02 -4.56
CA ALA A 83 4.94 11.84 -3.52
C ALA A 83 4.42 12.32 -2.17
N PHE A 84 4.90 11.74 -1.09
CA PHE A 84 4.63 12.29 0.23
C PHE A 84 5.49 13.54 0.47
N ILE A 85 4.84 14.68 0.70
CA ILE A 85 5.50 15.95 1.04
C ILE A 85 5.10 16.38 2.46
N PRO A 86 6.02 16.33 3.44
CA PRO A 86 5.71 16.75 4.80
C PRO A 86 5.40 18.24 4.88
N ALA A 87 4.38 18.63 5.65
CA ALA A 87 3.93 20.02 5.78
C ALA A 87 3.73 20.71 4.42
N ILE A 88 2.99 20.07 3.51
CA ILE A 88 2.85 20.45 2.09
C ILE A 88 2.42 21.90 1.89
N ASP A 89 1.54 22.41 2.72
CA ASP A 89 1.09 23.82 2.63
C ASP A 89 2.27 24.80 2.76
N ARG A 90 3.19 24.51 3.67
CA ARG A 90 4.39 25.32 3.90
C ARG A 90 5.49 25.06 2.87
N VAL A 91 5.68 23.78 2.51
CA VAL A 91 6.81 23.38 1.65
C VAL A 91 6.54 23.68 0.19
N PHE A 92 5.31 23.42 -0.28
CA PHE A 92 4.95 23.50 -1.68
C PHE A 92 3.93 24.60 -1.97
N VAL A 93 2.73 24.57 -1.37
CA VAL A 93 1.64 25.49 -1.72
C VAL A 93 2.03 26.95 -1.48
N SER A 94 2.68 27.28 -0.35
CA SER A 94 3.07 28.65 -0.02
C SER A 94 4.09 29.26 -0.98
N LYS A 95 4.74 28.48 -1.85
CA LYS A 95 5.73 28.98 -2.82
C LYS A 95 5.07 29.57 -4.08
N ASP A 96 3.89 29.06 -4.43
CA ASP A 96 3.04 29.58 -5.49
C ASP A 96 1.58 29.20 -5.19
N THR A 97 0.90 30.05 -4.39
CA THR A 97 -0.47 29.78 -3.92
C THR A 97 -1.50 29.75 -5.06
N GLU A 98 -1.19 30.34 -6.21
CA GLU A 98 -2.05 30.35 -7.38
C GLU A 98 -1.97 29.01 -8.14
N HIS A 99 -0.77 28.44 -8.31
CA HIS A 99 -0.56 27.31 -9.21
C HIS A 99 -0.21 26.00 -8.52
N HIS A 100 0.38 26.03 -7.33
CA HIS A 100 0.72 24.80 -6.60
C HIS A 100 -0.50 24.25 -5.88
N LYS A 101 -0.95 23.06 -6.30
CA LYS A 101 -2.13 22.39 -5.76
C LYS A 101 -1.80 20.95 -5.38
N TYR A 102 -2.55 20.42 -4.43
CA TYR A 102 -2.48 19.00 -4.06
C TYR A 102 -3.87 18.48 -3.69
N TRP A 103 -4.00 17.16 -3.75
CA TRP A 103 -5.19 16.47 -3.25
C TRP A 103 -4.82 15.05 -2.80
N PHE A 104 -5.02 14.76 -1.52
CA PHE A 104 -4.68 13.51 -0.88
C PHE A 104 -5.94 12.77 -0.39
N PRO A 105 -6.80 12.27 -1.28
CA PRO A 105 -7.98 11.51 -0.89
C PRO A 105 -7.58 10.18 -0.27
N LEU A 106 -8.35 9.73 0.74
CA LEU A 106 -8.25 8.36 1.23
C LEU A 106 -8.78 7.40 0.16
N THR A 107 -8.03 6.34 -0.12
CA THR A 107 -8.34 5.40 -1.21
C THR A 107 -9.33 4.31 -0.81
N GLY A 108 -9.60 4.14 0.49
CA GLY A 108 -10.37 3.02 1.03
C GLY A 108 -9.54 1.74 1.23
N HIS A 109 -8.23 1.83 1.02
CA HIS A 109 -7.27 0.76 1.31
C HIS A 109 -6.49 1.07 2.58
N THR A 110 -5.73 0.10 3.04
CA THR A 110 -4.98 0.18 4.30
C THR A 110 -3.53 -0.21 4.06
N THR A 111 -2.62 0.51 4.71
CA THR A 111 -1.21 0.13 4.82
C THR A 111 -1.03 -0.73 6.08
N PHE A 112 -0.31 -1.84 5.93
CA PHE A 112 -0.11 -2.85 6.96
C PHE A 112 1.34 -2.95 7.41
N LEU A 113 1.53 -3.37 8.65
CA LEU A 113 2.73 -4.06 9.09
C LEU A 113 2.50 -5.56 8.85
N HIS A 114 3.03 -6.09 7.77
CA HIS A 114 3.00 -7.52 7.48
C HIS A 114 3.91 -8.27 8.44
N THR A 115 3.40 -9.38 8.98
CA THR A 115 4.12 -10.29 9.88
C THR A 115 4.27 -11.62 9.17
N ASN A 116 5.48 -12.09 8.90
CA ASN A 116 5.67 -13.37 8.23
C ASN A 116 5.22 -14.52 9.14
N THR A 117 4.07 -15.11 8.85
CA THR A 117 3.49 -16.18 9.70
C THR A 117 4.22 -17.53 9.60
N LYS A 118 5.24 -17.64 8.74
CA LYS A 118 6.14 -18.81 8.70
C LYS A 118 7.37 -18.64 9.59
N ASP A 119 7.59 -17.45 10.14
CA ASP A 119 8.54 -17.26 11.22
C ASP A 119 8.04 -17.99 12.50
N PRO A 120 8.88 -18.75 13.20
CA PRO A 120 8.46 -19.54 14.36
C PRO A 120 7.83 -18.70 15.48
N ILE A 121 8.31 -17.46 15.69
CA ILE A 121 7.82 -16.55 16.71
C ILE A 121 6.53 -15.86 16.24
N LEU A 122 6.55 -15.32 15.01
CA LEU A 122 5.41 -14.62 14.42
C LEU A 122 4.27 -15.56 13.97
N SER A 123 4.46 -16.87 13.99
CA SER A 123 3.39 -17.86 13.81
C SER A 123 2.37 -17.84 14.95
N ASP A 124 2.78 -17.43 16.15
CA ASP A 124 1.90 -17.30 17.32
C ASP A 124 1.05 -16.00 17.20
N VAL A 125 -0.26 -16.18 17.14
CA VAL A 125 -1.21 -15.05 17.04
C VAL A 125 -1.13 -14.11 18.27
N ARG A 126 -0.75 -14.61 19.43
CA ARG A 126 -0.57 -13.80 20.64
C ARG A 126 0.56 -12.79 20.48
N VAL A 127 1.67 -13.22 19.85
CA VAL A 127 2.81 -12.35 19.55
C VAL A 127 2.41 -11.29 18.53
N ARG A 128 1.70 -11.65 17.45
CA ARG A 128 1.23 -10.68 16.45
C ARG A 128 0.28 -9.65 17.08
N LYS A 129 -0.69 -10.09 17.87
CA LYS A 129 -1.59 -9.18 18.59
C LYS A 129 -0.83 -8.31 19.60
N ALA A 130 0.16 -8.85 20.31
CA ALA A 130 1.01 -8.08 21.22
C ALA A 130 1.79 -6.98 20.49
N ILE A 131 2.39 -7.29 19.33
CA ILE A 131 3.02 -6.29 18.46
C ILE A 131 2.02 -5.20 18.11
N SER A 132 0.79 -5.58 17.75
CA SER A 132 -0.26 -4.62 17.38
C SER A 132 -0.68 -3.71 18.53
N TYR A 133 -0.91 -4.25 19.73
CA TYR A 133 -1.22 -3.46 20.93
C TYR A 133 -0.08 -2.52 21.34
N ALA A 134 1.16 -2.86 21.03
CA ALA A 134 2.31 -2.01 21.31
C ALA A 134 2.42 -0.80 20.38
N ILE A 135 1.73 -0.76 19.22
CA ILE A 135 1.84 0.30 18.24
C ILE A 135 0.85 1.44 18.51
N ASP A 136 1.38 2.64 18.77
CA ASP A 136 0.63 3.89 18.84
C ASP A 136 0.34 4.43 17.43
N ARG A 137 -0.81 4.05 16.87
CA ARG A 137 -1.23 4.43 15.52
C ARG A 137 -1.53 5.91 15.39
N GLU A 138 -2.02 6.55 16.46
CA GLU A 138 -2.22 8.00 16.49
C GLU A 138 -0.89 8.73 16.33
N LEU A 139 0.16 8.26 17.01
CA LEU A 139 1.50 8.82 16.87
C LEU A 139 2.07 8.56 15.47
N VAL A 140 1.85 7.36 14.90
CA VAL A 140 2.25 7.04 13.52
C VAL A 140 1.60 8.00 12.54
N VAL A 141 0.29 8.22 12.64
CA VAL A 141 -0.45 9.14 11.76
C VAL A 141 0.00 10.59 11.98
N LYS A 142 0.09 11.03 13.21
CA LYS A 142 0.45 12.42 13.56
C LYS A 142 1.85 12.79 13.11
N VAL A 143 2.83 11.94 13.39
CA VAL A 143 4.26 12.24 13.17
C VAL A 143 4.76 11.63 11.86
N GLY A 144 4.41 10.39 11.57
CA GLY A 144 4.81 9.69 10.35
C GLY A 144 4.13 10.26 9.12
N MET A 145 2.81 10.43 9.20
CA MET A 145 1.95 10.77 8.07
C MET A 145 1.46 12.23 8.07
N TYR A 146 1.90 13.08 9.00
CA TYR A 146 1.51 14.50 9.11
C TYR A 146 0.00 14.76 9.17
N ASN A 147 -0.78 13.82 9.73
CA ASN A 147 -2.25 13.83 9.79
C ASN A 147 -2.92 13.87 8.39
N TYR A 148 -2.25 13.40 7.33
CA TYR A 148 -2.87 13.30 5.99
C TYR A 148 -3.69 12.02 5.83
N THR A 149 -3.67 11.15 6.81
CA THR A 149 -4.40 9.89 6.85
C THR A 149 -4.97 9.66 8.24
N GLU A 150 -5.58 8.51 8.46
CA GLU A 150 -6.24 8.11 9.70
C GLU A 150 -5.67 6.79 10.20
N PRO A 151 -5.68 6.54 11.54
CA PRO A 151 -5.38 5.22 12.07
C PRO A 151 -6.27 4.16 11.44
N ALA A 152 -5.70 3.01 11.12
CA ALA A 152 -6.46 1.93 10.52
C ALA A 152 -7.36 1.22 11.55
N HIS A 153 -8.52 0.77 11.09
CA HIS A 153 -9.44 -0.05 11.86
C HIS A 153 -8.94 -1.50 11.97
N VAL A 154 -9.30 -2.18 13.07
CA VAL A 154 -8.87 -3.56 13.36
C VAL A 154 -9.27 -4.58 12.29
N SER A 155 -10.35 -4.34 11.56
CA SER A 155 -10.76 -5.19 10.43
C SER A 155 -9.88 -5.05 9.19
N GLY A 156 -8.93 -4.09 9.16
CA GLY A 156 -8.17 -3.76 7.95
C GLY A 156 -8.94 -2.96 6.90
N VAL A 157 -10.23 -2.70 7.12
CA VAL A 157 -11.09 -1.89 6.26
C VAL A 157 -11.13 -0.48 6.80
N SER A 158 -10.82 0.52 5.98
CA SER A 158 -10.66 1.92 6.43
C SER A 158 -11.18 2.92 5.41
N GLY A 159 -11.32 4.19 5.80
CA GLY A 159 -11.71 5.29 4.92
C GLY A 159 -13.04 5.03 4.20
N PRO A 160 -13.15 5.29 2.89
CA PRO A 160 -14.39 5.09 2.12
C PRO A 160 -14.97 3.67 2.12
N MET A 161 -14.17 2.66 2.49
CA MET A 161 -14.61 1.27 2.62
C MET A 161 -15.29 0.98 3.97
N SER A 162 -15.30 1.91 4.94
CA SER A 162 -15.91 1.71 6.28
C SER A 162 -17.40 1.37 6.23
N LYS A 163 -18.08 1.66 5.13
CA LYS A 163 -19.46 1.22 4.89
C LYS A 163 -19.66 -0.32 4.92
N TRP A 164 -18.55 -1.07 4.80
CA TRP A 164 -18.54 -2.53 4.87
C TRP A 164 -18.24 -3.06 6.28
N HIS A 165 -18.10 -2.20 7.30
CA HIS A 165 -17.88 -2.67 8.66
C HIS A 165 -19.07 -3.52 9.12
N SER A 166 -18.76 -4.68 9.69
CA SER A 166 -19.77 -5.53 10.33
C SER A 166 -20.36 -4.80 11.54
N PRO A 167 -21.69 -4.85 11.74
CA PRO A 167 -22.32 -4.26 12.91
C PRO A 167 -21.94 -4.95 14.24
N TYR A 168 -21.26 -6.10 14.17
CA TYR A 168 -20.81 -6.88 15.33
C TYR A 168 -19.38 -6.57 15.76
N LEU A 169 -18.68 -5.64 15.10
CA LEU A 169 -17.26 -5.33 15.38
C LEU A 169 -17.05 -4.73 16.78
N ASP A 170 -18.05 -4.06 17.35
CA ASP A 170 -17.96 -3.52 18.71
C ASP A 170 -17.77 -4.60 19.79
N GLN A 171 -18.13 -5.86 19.47
CA GLN A 171 -17.95 -7.02 20.34
C GLN A 171 -16.63 -7.76 20.08
N ALA A 172 -15.94 -7.43 19.00
CA ALA A 172 -14.70 -8.07 18.64
C ALA A 172 -13.50 -7.48 19.40
N GLU A 173 -12.45 -8.26 19.54
CA GLU A 173 -11.21 -7.78 20.15
C GLU A 173 -10.56 -6.70 19.26
N ASN A 174 -10.45 -5.48 19.78
CA ASN A 174 -9.77 -4.40 19.08
C ASN A 174 -8.28 -4.33 19.47
N TRP A 175 -7.47 -5.16 18.84
CA TRP A 175 -6.02 -5.18 19.06
C TRP A 175 -5.26 -4.09 18.29
N THR A 176 -5.95 -3.15 17.61
CA THR A 176 -5.32 -1.92 17.07
C THR A 176 -5.29 -0.79 18.09
N THR A 177 -5.98 -0.93 19.22
CA THR A 177 -5.87 0.00 20.35
C THR A 177 -4.46 -0.02 20.94
N TYR A 178 -3.89 1.15 21.23
CA TYR A 178 -2.60 1.25 21.89
C TYR A 178 -2.71 0.85 23.37
N ASP A 179 -2.19 -0.31 23.72
CA ASP A 179 -2.17 -0.85 25.09
C ASP A 179 -0.88 -1.65 25.34
N PRO A 180 0.23 -0.96 25.71
CA PRO A 180 1.48 -1.64 26.04
C PRO A 180 1.37 -2.60 27.24
N GLY A 181 0.40 -2.39 28.14
CA GLY A 181 0.12 -3.30 29.25
C GLY A 181 -0.37 -4.65 28.74
N LYS A 182 -1.38 -4.65 27.87
CA LYS A 182 -1.91 -5.85 27.23
C LYS A 182 -0.87 -6.52 26.32
N ALA A 183 -0.07 -5.72 25.59
CA ALA A 183 1.06 -6.24 24.83
C ALA A 183 2.03 -7.04 25.69
N ASN A 184 2.43 -6.49 26.85
CA ASN A 184 3.31 -7.17 27.79
C ASN A 184 2.69 -8.47 28.31
N MET A 185 1.41 -8.46 28.71
CA MET A 185 0.71 -9.67 29.19
C MET A 185 0.69 -10.78 28.13
N LEU A 186 0.43 -10.45 26.87
CA LEU A 186 0.41 -11.43 25.76
C LEU A 186 1.80 -12.02 25.51
N LEU A 187 2.86 -11.20 25.55
CA LEU A 187 4.24 -11.64 25.37
C LEU A 187 4.70 -12.53 26.54
N ASP A 188 4.37 -12.15 27.77
CA ASP A 188 4.66 -12.96 28.97
C ASP A 188 3.92 -14.33 28.90
N GLY A 189 2.64 -14.31 28.49
CA GLY A 189 1.84 -15.51 28.28
C GLY A 189 2.31 -16.39 27.12
N ALA A 190 3.04 -15.82 26.16
CA ALA A 190 3.69 -16.54 25.08
C ALA A 190 5.10 -17.07 25.45
N GLY A 191 5.59 -16.74 26.65
CA GLY A 191 6.88 -17.22 27.16
C GLY A 191 8.05 -16.29 26.93
N PHE A 192 7.82 -15.08 26.38
CA PHE A 192 8.88 -14.07 26.17
C PHE A 192 8.95 -13.12 27.37
N ILE A 193 9.72 -13.47 28.38
CA ILE A 193 9.79 -12.72 29.63
C ILE A 193 10.87 -11.63 29.55
N LYS A 194 10.58 -10.45 30.08
CA LYS A 194 11.55 -9.36 30.19
C LYS A 194 12.60 -9.64 31.25
N ASP A 195 13.85 -9.31 30.96
CA ASP A 195 14.92 -9.23 31.95
C ASP A 195 14.97 -7.86 32.68
N GLU A 196 15.96 -7.69 33.54
CA GLU A 196 16.19 -6.44 34.28
C GLU A 196 16.54 -5.25 33.37
N THR A 197 17.03 -5.48 32.15
CA THR A 197 17.33 -4.43 31.16
C THR A 197 16.10 -4.01 30.38
N GLY A 198 14.97 -4.72 30.53
CA GLY A 198 13.73 -4.50 29.81
C GLY A 198 13.67 -5.17 28.44
N LEU A 199 14.66 -5.99 28.08
CA LEU A 199 14.65 -6.77 26.83
C LEU A 199 13.92 -8.10 27.06
N ARG A 200 13.33 -8.62 25.97
CA ARG A 200 12.71 -9.94 25.95
C ARG A 200 13.60 -10.95 25.23
N TYR A 201 13.49 -12.18 25.70
CA TYR A 201 14.27 -13.31 25.18
C TYR A 201 13.35 -14.45 24.77
N THR A 202 13.77 -15.17 23.75
CA THR A 202 13.20 -16.46 23.37
C THR A 202 13.54 -17.53 24.40
N THR A 203 12.87 -18.67 24.37
CA THR A 203 13.10 -19.77 25.31
C THR A 203 14.50 -20.36 25.25
N ASP A 204 15.18 -20.21 24.12
CA ASP A 204 16.59 -20.61 23.88
C ASP A 204 17.61 -19.49 24.17
N GLY A 205 17.15 -18.36 24.74
CA GLY A 205 18.00 -17.30 25.27
C GLY A 205 18.47 -16.25 24.26
N HIS A 206 17.89 -16.20 23.06
CA HIS A 206 18.15 -15.13 22.11
C HIS A 206 17.26 -13.91 22.37
N ILE A 207 17.77 -12.71 22.12
CA ILE A 207 16.96 -11.47 22.18
C ILE A 207 15.80 -11.58 21.19
N LEU A 208 14.59 -11.19 21.64
CA LEU A 208 13.43 -11.08 20.76
C LEU A 208 13.62 -9.87 19.85
N GLU A 209 14.09 -10.12 18.64
CA GLU A 209 14.38 -9.09 17.65
C GLU A 209 13.83 -9.43 16.28
N PHE A 210 13.50 -8.37 15.51
CA PHE A 210 13.00 -8.46 14.14
C PHE A 210 13.58 -7.34 13.27
N ASP A 211 13.69 -7.60 11.98
CA ASP A 211 13.92 -6.57 10.98
C ASP A 211 12.56 -6.06 10.43
N ILE A 212 12.40 -4.73 10.36
CA ILE A 212 11.29 -4.10 9.63
C ILE A 212 11.84 -3.64 8.30
N ILE A 213 11.49 -4.32 7.21
CA ILE A 213 11.94 -3.94 5.88
C ILE A 213 11.01 -2.91 5.24
N ILE A 214 11.60 -1.95 4.51
CA ILE A 214 10.88 -0.83 3.92
C ILE A 214 11.58 -0.30 2.68
N VAL A 215 10.83 0.42 1.82
CA VAL A 215 11.39 1.06 0.63
C VAL A 215 12.23 2.28 1.02
N SER A 216 13.46 2.34 0.52
CA SER A 216 14.32 3.52 0.67
C SER A 216 13.74 4.71 -0.08
N GLY A 217 13.88 5.92 0.49
CA GLY A 217 13.38 7.15 -0.13
C GLY A 217 11.89 7.43 0.10
N TRP A 218 11.11 6.50 0.68
CA TRP A 218 9.73 6.75 1.11
C TRP A 218 9.72 7.24 2.55
N SER A 219 9.88 8.55 2.71
CA SER A 219 10.15 9.19 4.01
C SER A 219 8.99 9.06 5.01
N ASP A 220 7.75 9.00 4.54
CA ASP A 220 6.54 8.71 5.31
C ASP A 220 6.61 7.31 5.97
N TRP A 221 6.87 6.28 5.16
CA TRP A 221 6.94 4.91 5.65
C TRP A 221 8.19 4.67 6.51
N ILE A 222 9.34 5.26 6.16
CA ILE A 222 10.57 5.17 6.98
C ILE A 222 10.30 5.73 8.38
N ARG A 223 9.66 6.90 8.47
CA ARG A 223 9.33 7.52 9.75
C ARG A 223 8.30 6.70 10.53
N SER A 224 7.31 6.15 9.84
CA SER A 224 6.32 5.24 10.44
C SER A 224 7.00 3.99 11.03
N ALA A 225 7.92 3.38 10.29
CA ALA A 225 8.69 2.22 10.76
C ALA A 225 9.56 2.56 11.99
N GLN A 226 10.15 3.75 12.03
CA GLN A 226 10.94 4.21 13.19
C GLN A 226 10.08 4.39 14.45
N ILE A 227 8.85 4.90 14.29
CA ILE A 227 7.89 5.01 15.40
C ILE A 227 7.47 3.62 15.89
N VAL A 228 7.15 2.70 14.96
CA VAL A 228 6.84 1.31 15.30
C VAL A 228 8.00 0.65 16.03
N SER A 229 9.24 0.80 15.55
CA SER A 229 10.45 0.31 16.20
C SER A 229 10.59 0.81 17.65
N GLN A 230 10.38 2.12 17.86
CA GLN A 230 10.43 2.71 19.20
C GLN A 230 9.30 2.20 20.10
N ASN A 231 8.09 2.02 19.57
CA ASN A 231 6.97 1.46 20.32
C ASN A 231 7.25 0.01 20.74
N LEU A 232 7.79 -0.82 19.85
CA LEU A 232 8.16 -2.20 20.14
C LEU A 232 9.25 -2.28 21.21
N LYS A 233 10.21 -1.37 21.20
CA LYS A 233 11.25 -1.26 22.24
C LYS A 233 10.64 -1.05 23.63
N ASN A 234 9.56 -0.27 23.75
CA ASN A 234 8.90 -0.02 25.04
C ASN A 234 8.30 -1.30 25.67
N VAL A 235 7.99 -2.30 24.85
CA VAL A 235 7.53 -3.62 25.31
C VAL A 235 8.62 -4.69 25.30
N GLY A 236 9.88 -4.32 25.06
CA GLY A 236 11.06 -5.19 25.15
C GLY A 236 11.40 -5.94 23.85
N ILE A 237 10.77 -5.61 22.75
CA ILE A 237 11.09 -6.16 21.42
C ILE A 237 12.08 -5.23 20.71
N THR A 238 13.20 -5.76 20.23
CA THR A 238 14.13 -5.04 19.39
C THR A 238 13.65 -5.09 17.93
N ALA A 239 13.40 -3.95 17.31
CA ALA A 239 13.03 -3.89 15.89
C ALA A 239 13.96 -2.96 15.11
N LYS A 240 14.64 -3.49 14.10
CA LYS A 240 15.63 -2.75 13.29
C LYS A 240 15.02 -2.37 11.94
N VAL A 241 14.96 -1.07 11.64
CA VAL A 241 14.47 -0.60 10.32
C VAL A 241 15.56 -0.79 9.28
N LYS A 242 15.26 -1.55 8.22
CA LYS A 242 16.14 -1.80 7.09
C LYS A 242 15.51 -1.32 5.80
N THR A 243 16.21 -0.48 5.07
CA THR A 243 15.74 0.09 3.81
C THR A 243 16.36 -0.61 2.61
N TYR A 244 15.56 -0.83 1.58
CA TYR A 244 15.96 -1.41 0.30
C TYR A 244 15.41 -0.55 -0.84
N ASP A 245 16.07 -0.54 -2.00
CA ASP A 245 15.43 -0.01 -3.20
C ASP A 245 14.12 -0.78 -3.50
N PHE A 246 13.23 -0.16 -4.27
CA PHE A 246 11.91 -0.71 -4.53
C PHE A 246 11.97 -2.13 -5.13
N GLY A 247 12.90 -2.38 -6.06
CA GLY A 247 13.03 -3.68 -6.71
C GLY A 247 13.46 -4.78 -5.74
N ALA A 248 14.44 -4.49 -4.87
CA ALA A 248 14.89 -5.40 -3.84
C ALA A 248 13.82 -5.61 -2.76
N TRP A 249 13.13 -4.54 -2.34
CA TRP A 249 12.05 -4.63 -1.36
C TRP A 249 10.89 -5.51 -1.88
N ILE A 250 10.36 -5.24 -3.08
CA ILE A 250 9.23 -6.01 -3.61
C ILE A 250 9.59 -7.48 -3.85
N SER A 251 10.82 -7.77 -4.30
CA SER A 251 11.30 -9.13 -4.45
C SER A 251 11.33 -9.88 -3.12
N ARG A 252 11.75 -9.24 -2.03
CA ARG A 252 11.71 -9.81 -0.68
C ARG A 252 10.30 -10.05 -0.20
N MET A 253 9.39 -9.09 -0.40
CA MET A 253 7.98 -9.23 -0.08
C MET A 253 7.36 -10.45 -0.78
N GLN A 254 7.51 -10.51 -2.10
CA GLN A 254 6.97 -11.61 -2.92
C GLN A 254 7.52 -12.98 -2.54
N LYS A 255 8.80 -13.06 -2.16
CA LYS A 255 9.45 -14.30 -1.75
C LYS A 255 9.24 -14.68 -0.28
N GLY A 256 8.58 -13.81 0.50
CA GLY A 256 8.44 -14.02 1.95
C GLY A 256 9.78 -13.97 2.67
N ASP A 257 10.76 -13.19 2.17
CA ASP A 257 12.08 -13.01 2.75
C ASP A 257 12.12 -11.78 3.66
N PHE A 258 11.30 -11.80 4.69
CA PHE A 258 11.20 -10.77 5.73
C PHE A 258 10.60 -11.36 7.00
N GLU A 259 10.76 -10.67 8.11
CA GLU A 259 10.07 -10.92 9.38
C GLU A 259 8.90 -9.94 9.52
N LEU A 260 9.20 -8.66 9.54
CA LEU A 260 8.23 -7.57 9.51
C LEU A 260 8.45 -6.68 8.28
N ALA A 261 7.38 -6.18 7.68
CA ALA A 261 7.47 -5.27 6.54
C ALA A 261 6.30 -4.30 6.51
N ILE A 262 6.53 -3.02 6.17
CA ILE A 262 5.41 -2.13 5.84
C ILE A 262 5.09 -2.30 4.35
N GLY A 263 3.80 -2.46 4.06
CA GLY A 263 3.33 -2.70 2.70
C GLY A 263 1.83 -2.52 2.55
N TRP A 264 1.38 -2.54 1.31
CA TRP A 264 -0.04 -2.53 0.95
C TRP A 264 -0.60 -3.96 0.91
N ALA A 265 -1.92 -4.06 0.71
CA ALA A 265 -2.63 -5.31 0.45
C ALA A 265 -3.25 -5.32 -0.95
N GLU A 266 -3.84 -6.44 -1.34
CA GLU A 266 -4.61 -6.54 -2.59
C GLU A 266 -5.76 -5.53 -2.56
N LYS A 267 -5.96 -4.81 -3.67
CA LYS A 267 -6.95 -3.74 -3.81
C LYS A 267 -8.14 -4.19 -4.62
N GLY A 268 -9.33 -3.74 -4.22
CA GLY A 268 -10.57 -4.06 -4.91
C GLY A 268 -11.68 -3.07 -4.62
N THR A 269 -12.83 -3.24 -5.26
CA THR A 269 -14.02 -2.42 -5.07
C THR A 269 -14.82 -2.80 -3.82
N THR A 270 -14.51 -3.94 -3.23
CA THR A 270 -15.05 -4.45 -1.97
C THR A 270 -13.90 -5.00 -1.11
N PRO A 271 -14.09 -5.22 0.20
CA PRO A 271 -13.08 -5.84 1.06
C PRO A 271 -12.72 -7.29 0.70
N TYR A 272 -13.45 -7.93 -0.20
CA TYR A 272 -13.16 -9.29 -0.66
C TYR A 272 -11.70 -9.47 -1.11
N ALA A 273 -11.20 -8.56 -1.98
CA ALA A 273 -9.82 -8.63 -2.48
C ALA A 273 -8.80 -8.56 -1.33
N LEU A 274 -9.01 -7.65 -0.37
CA LEU A 274 -8.18 -7.55 0.82
C LEU A 274 -8.09 -8.88 1.56
N TYR A 275 -9.25 -9.47 1.93
CA TYR A 275 -9.28 -10.68 2.73
C TYR A 275 -8.78 -11.90 1.96
N ARG A 276 -9.07 -11.98 0.65
CA ARG A 276 -8.54 -13.02 -0.22
C ARG A 276 -7.01 -12.97 -0.27
N GLY A 277 -6.44 -11.80 -0.49
CA GLY A 277 -4.99 -11.59 -0.48
C GLY A 277 -4.34 -11.85 0.89
N MET A 278 -5.11 -11.74 1.99
CA MET A 278 -4.60 -11.94 3.35
C MET A 278 -4.77 -13.36 3.89
N MET A 279 -5.78 -14.12 3.46
CA MET A 279 -6.16 -15.37 4.13
C MET A 279 -6.37 -16.57 3.21
N SER A 280 -6.36 -16.39 1.88
CA SER A 280 -6.60 -17.52 0.98
C SER A 280 -5.39 -18.45 0.91
N SER A 281 -5.66 -19.75 1.10
CA SER A 281 -4.67 -20.81 0.94
C SER A 281 -4.26 -21.02 -0.53
N GLU A 282 -5.05 -20.58 -1.49
CA GLU A 282 -4.75 -20.65 -2.93
C GLU A 282 -3.50 -19.83 -3.29
N TYR A 283 -3.29 -18.69 -2.59
CA TYR A 283 -2.15 -17.81 -2.80
C TYR A 283 -0.95 -18.11 -1.90
N LEU A 284 -1.05 -19.20 -1.13
CA LEU A 284 0.02 -19.59 -0.22
C LEU A 284 1.17 -20.23 -1.02
N GLN A 285 2.32 -19.57 -1.01
CA GLN A 285 3.54 -20.05 -1.62
C GLN A 285 4.60 -20.39 -0.55
N PRO A 286 5.47 -21.39 -0.79
CA PRO A 286 6.64 -21.62 0.06
C PRO A 286 7.53 -20.38 0.17
N LYS A 287 8.30 -20.26 1.27
CA LYS A 287 9.32 -19.21 1.37
C LYS A 287 10.34 -19.37 0.24
N GLY A 288 10.64 -18.26 -0.44
CA GLY A 288 11.52 -18.22 -1.61
C GLY A 288 10.78 -18.25 -2.96
N GLU A 289 9.56 -18.78 -3.00
CA GLU A 289 8.71 -18.75 -4.20
C GLU A 289 7.94 -17.43 -4.28
N ILE A 290 7.70 -16.98 -5.52
CA ILE A 290 7.00 -15.71 -5.76
C ILE A 290 5.51 -15.88 -5.47
N ALA A 291 4.99 -15.06 -4.57
CA ALA A 291 3.56 -14.84 -4.37
C ALA A 291 3.19 -13.43 -4.82
N ASP A 292 2.19 -13.30 -5.66
CA ASP A 292 1.70 -11.99 -6.11
C ASP A 292 0.99 -11.22 -4.99
N VAL A 293 0.28 -11.96 -4.12
CA VAL A 293 -0.38 -11.50 -2.90
C VAL A 293 -0.05 -12.47 -1.75
N ASN A 294 -0.62 -12.30 -0.55
CA ASN A 294 -0.33 -13.15 0.60
C ASN A 294 1.18 -13.24 0.95
N TRP A 295 1.84 -12.12 0.94
CA TRP A 295 3.29 -12.03 1.20
C TRP A 295 3.68 -12.54 2.59
N HIS A 296 2.80 -12.39 3.56
CA HIS A 296 2.95 -12.83 4.96
C HIS A 296 2.66 -14.33 5.18
N ARG A 297 2.30 -15.06 4.11
CA ARG A 297 2.19 -16.53 4.07
C ARG A 297 1.14 -17.13 5.01
N PHE A 298 -0.01 -16.50 5.17
CA PHE A 298 -1.13 -16.99 5.98
C PHE A 298 -2.22 -17.62 5.10
N GLY A 299 -2.71 -18.81 5.47
CA GLY A 299 -3.84 -19.46 4.80
C GLY A 299 -4.80 -20.05 5.83
N LEU A 300 -6.11 -19.97 5.56
CA LEU A 300 -7.16 -20.40 6.47
C LEU A 300 -8.31 -21.09 5.72
N ALA A 301 -8.52 -22.36 6.00
CA ALA A 301 -9.53 -23.19 5.29
C ALA A 301 -10.98 -22.68 5.45
N SER A 302 -11.33 -22.10 6.60
CA SER A 302 -12.63 -21.46 6.79
C SER A 302 -12.82 -20.23 5.89
N ALA A 303 -11.76 -19.41 5.70
CA ALA A 303 -11.80 -18.30 4.77
C ALA A 303 -11.91 -18.79 3.31
N ASP A 304 -11.22 -19.87 2.93
CA ASP A 304 -11.31 -20.44 1.59
C ASP A 304 -12.74 -20.90 1.25
N SER A 305 -13.50 -21.35 2.23
CA SER A 305 -14.92 -21.69 2.03
C SER A 305 -15.76 -20.45 1.73
N LEU A 306 -15.56 -19.37 2.52
CA LEU A 306 -16.24 -18.10 2.30
C LEU A 306 -15.87 -17.44 0.97
N PHE A 307 -14.63 -17.58 0.50
CA PHE A 307 -14.22 -17.09 -0.83
C PHE A 307 -14.97 -17.82 -1.95
N ARG A 308 -15.12 -19.15 -1.86
CA ARG A 308 -15.92 -19.91 -2.83
C ARG A 308 -17.39 -19.54 -2.82
N GLU A 309 -17.99 -19.33 -1.64
CA GLU A 309 -19.37 -18.87 -1.49
C GLU A 309 -19.57 -17.50 -2.12
N TYR A 310 -18.66 -16.56 -1.85
CA TYR A 310 -18.68 -15.22 -2.45
C TYR A 310 -18.66 -15.27 -3.99
N GLU A 311 -17.86 -16.16 -4.59
CA GLU A 311 -17.73 -16.29 -6.03
C GLU A 311 -18.96 -16.95 -6.69
N GLN A 312 -19.78 -17.65 -5.92
CA GLN A 312 -20.97 -18.38 -6.41
C GLN A 312 -22.27 -17.59 -6.24
N THR A 313 -22.27 -16.51 -5.46
CA THR A 313 -23.48 -15.70 -5.23
C THR A 313 -23.42 -14.35 -5.92
N SER A 314 -24.59 -13.84 -6.31
CA SER A 314 -24.79 -12.45 -6.72
C SER A 314 -25.76 -11.70 -5.79
N ASP A 315 -26.25 -12.36 -4.75
CA ASP A 315 -27.13 -11.75 -3.75
C ASP A 315 -26.32 -10.80 -2.87
N LYS A 316 -26.78 -9.55 -2.79
CA LYS A 316 -26.05 -8.50 -2.05
C LYS A 316 -26.04 -8.73 -0.54
N ASN A 317 -27.05 -9.36 0.02
CA ASN A 317 -27.11 -9.63 1.45
C ASN A 317 -26.15 -10.76 1.80
N GLU A 318 -26.14 -11.85 1.01
CA GLU A 318 -25.18 -12.93 1.17
C GLU A 318 -23.75 -12.43 1.04
N ILE A 319 -23.45 -11.62 0.02
CA ILE A 319 -22.15 -10.97 -0.16
C ILE A 319 -21.74 -10.17 1.09
N THR A 320 -22.69 -9.43 1.67
CA THR A 320 -22.43 -8.61 2.85
C THR A 320 -22.13 -9.48 4.08
N GLU A 321 -22.91 -10.52 4.32
CA GLU A 321 -22.69 -11.44 5.44
C GLU A 321 -21.35 -12.18 5.30
N ILE A 322 -21.00 -12.64 4.10
CA ILE A 322 -19.69 -13.25 3.85
C ILE A 322 -18.55 -12.29 4.18
N ILE A 323 -18.67 -11.01 3.79
CA ILE A 323 -17.66 -10.00 4.14
C ILE A 323 -17.58 -9.79 5.67
N TYR A 324 -18.68 -9.86 6.40
CA TYR A 324 -18.71 -9.76 7.85
C TYR A 324 -18.01 -10.95 8.52
N GLU A 325 -18.23 -12.16 8.03
CA GLU A 325 -17.56 -13.36 8.52
C GLU A 325 -16.04 -13.29 8.23
N LEU A 326 -15.64 -12.83 7.04
CA LEU A 326 -14.23 -12.64 6.70
C LEU A 326 -13.55 -11.59 7.62
N GLN A 327 -14.27 -10.54 8.03
CA GLN A 327 -13.78 -9.58 9.03
C GLN A 327 -13.53 -10.24 10.38
N HIS A 328 -14.45 -11.08 10.82
CA HIS A 328 -14.31 -11.83 12.08
C HIS A 328 -13.06 -12.72 12.06
N LEU A 329 -12.89 -13.50 10.99
CA LEU A 329 -11.71 -14.37 10.83
C LEU A 329 -10.41 -13.55 10.81
N PHE A 330 -10.41 -12.41 10.12
CA PHE A 330 -9.24 -11.52 10.08
C PHE A 330 -8.86 -11.01 11.46
N ILE A 331 -9.86 -10.58 12.26
CA ILE A 331 -9.63 -10.08 13.63
C ILE A 331 -9.19 -11.21 14.57
N GLU A 332 -9.80 -12.38 14.46
CA GLU A 332 -9.45 -13.53 15.28
C GLU A 332 -8.00 -13.96 15.06
N HIS A 333 -7.58 -14.07 13.82
CA HIS A 333 -6.28 -14.64 13.44
C HIS A 333 -5.17 -13.61 13.25
N ALA A 334 -5.49 -12.32 13.14
CA ALA A 334 -4.53 -11.23 12.95
C ALA A 334 -3.39 -11.58 11.96
N PRO A 335 -3.70 -11.94 10.68
CA PRO A 335 -2.69 -12.40 9.73
C PRO A 335 -1.69 -11.30 9.36
N SER A 336 -2.12 -10.05 9.43
CA SER A 336 -1.31 -8.86 9.21
C SER A 336 -1.89 -7.70 10.02
N LEU A 337 -1.08 -6.70 10.35
CA LEU A 337 -1.45 -5.66 11.31
C LEU A 337 -1.73 -4.33 10.62
N PRO A 338 -2.99 -3.86 10.56
CA PRO A 338 -3.33 -2.57 9.98
C PRO A 338 -2.62 -1.43 10.70
N LEU A 339 -2.04 -0.47 9.97
CA LEU A 339 -1.36 0.70 10.55
C LEU A 339 -2.17 1.98 10.36
N PHE A 340 -2.43 2.35 9.11
CA PHE A 340 -3.16 3.57 8.76
C PHE A 340 -3.89 3.42 7.42
N SER A 341 -4.92 4.25 7.22
CA SER A 341 -5.62 4.34 5.93
C SER A 341 -4.67 4.83 4.84
N GLU A 342 -4.74 4.25 3.67
CA GLU A 342 -3.93 4.68 2.52
C GLU A 342 -4.51 5.97 1.94
N ALA A 343 -3.66 6.98 1.77
CA ALA A 343 -3.97 8.18 1.01
C ALA A 343 -3.27 8.14 -0.36
N SER A 344 -3.92 8.72 -1.36
CA SER A 344 -3.33 8.88 -2.68
C SER A 344 -2.55 10.19 -2.73
N TRP A 345 -1.23 10.09 -2.69
CA TRP A 345 -0.35 11.26 -2.81
C TRP A 345 -0.43 11.84 -4.20
N ALA A 346 -0.71 13.13 -4.31
CA ALA A 346 -0.71 13.80 -5.60
C ALA A 346 -0.63 15.33 -5.51
N GLU A 347 0.30 15.89 -6.24
CA GLU A 347 0.57 17.30 -6.38
C GLU A 347 0.58 17.69 -7.86
N CYS A 348 0.14 18.91 -8.15
CA CYS A 348 0.22 19.45 -9.49
C CYS A 348 0.57 20.94 -9.50
N ASN A 349 1.24 21.36 -10.57
CA ASN A 349 1.48 22.76 -10.91
C ASN A 349 0.56 23.14 -12.06
N THR A 350 -0.38 24.06 -11.78
CA THR A 350 -1.39 24.49 -12.76
C THR A 350 -0.96 25.68 -13.61
N LYS A 351 0.34 26.02 -13.64
CA LYS A 351 0.86 27.17 -14.38
C LYS A 351 0.66 27.03 -15.89
N TYR A 352 0.91 25.83 -16.42
CA TYR A 352 0.85 25.55 -17.86
C TYR A 352 -0.31 24.61 -18.21
N PHE A 353 -0.85 23.90 -17.24
CA PHE A 353 -1.91 22.93 -17.43
C PHE A 353 -3.07 23.17 -16.48
N SER A 354 -4.26 22.78 -16.88
CA SER A 354 -5.49 22.93 -16.12
C SER A 354 -6.32 21.64 -16.14
N ASN A 355 -7.45 21.65 -15.44
CA ASN A 355 -8.38 20.54 -15.35
C ASN A 355 -7.78 19.27 -14.72
N PHE A 356 -6.87 19.42 -13.75
CA PHE A 356 -6.52 18.32 -12.86
C PHE A 356 -7.69 17.97 -11.92
N PRO A 357 -7.86 16.70 -11.54
CA PRO A 357 -8.85 16.35 -10.51
C PRO A 357 -8.55 17.03 -9.18
N SER A 358 -9.60 17.33 -8.44
CA SER A 358 -9.53 17.93 -7.10
C SER A 358 -10.72 17.49 -6.25
N ALA A 359 -10.79 17.93 -5.01
CA ALA A 359 -11.94 17.66 -4.14
C ALA A 359 -13.24 18.24 -4.71
N GLU A 360 -13.17 19.36 -5.44
CA GLU A 360 -14.32 20.02 -6.08
C GLU A 360 -14.69 19.39 -7.44
N ASN A 361 -13.72 18.70 -8.07
CA ASN A 361 -13.91 18.05 -9.37
C ASN A 361 -13.26 16.65 -9.39
N PRO A 362 -13.79 15.67 -8.65
CA PRO A 362 -13.17 14.37 -8.41
C PRO A 362 -13.48 13.36 -9.54
N TYR A 363 -13.20 13.69 -10.78
CA TYR A 363 -13.48 12.80 -11.93
C TYR A 363 -12.51 11.60 -12.01
N ALA A 364 -11.38 11.66 -11.32
CA ALA A 364 -10.38 10.60 -11.17
C ALA A 364 -9.53 10.88 -9.93
N THR A 365 -8.79 9.89 -9.44
CA THR A 365 -7.73 10.10 -8.44
C THR A 365 -6.59 10.91 -9.07
N LEU A 366 -6.12 11.95 -8.39
CA LEU A 366 -5.08 12.83 -8.94
C LEU A 366 -3.70 12.14 -9.10
N SER A 367 -3.44 11.01 -8.46
CA SER A 367 -2.12 10.38 -8.48
C SER A 367 -1.68 9.88 -9.87
N PRO A 368 -0.43 10.19 -10.32
CA PRO A 368 0.13 9.64 -11.54
C PRO A 368 0.40 8.12 -11.45
N ASN A 369 0.47 7.59 -10.24
CA ASN A 369 0.81 6.18 -9.98
C ASN A 369 -0.43 5.30 -9.74
N TYR A 370 -1.65 5.77 -10.03
CA TYR A 370 -2.90 5.07 -9.76
C TYR A 370 -3.63 4.65 -11.06
N PRO A 371 -3.21 3.56 -11.74
CA PRO A 371 -3.91 3.08 -12.92
C PRO A 371 -5.25 2.41 -12.56
N PRO A 372 -6.30 2.48 -13.42
CA PRO A 372 -6.31 3.17 -14.72
C PRO A 372 -6.68 4.66 -14.64
N GLU A 373 -6.88 5.24 -13.44
CA GLU A 373 -7.40 6.59 -13.26
C GLU A 373 -6.42 7.67 -13.75
N ASN A 374 -5.11 7.44 -13.64
CA ASN A 374 -4.10 8.31 -14.22
C ASN A 374 -4.30 8.54 -15.74
N LEU A 375 -4.83 7.55 -16.46
CA LEU A 375 -5.17 7.69 -17.86
C LEU A 375 -6.30 8.70 -18.07
N LEU A 376 -7.31 8.70 -17.18
CA LEU A 376 -8.40 9.69 -17.22
C LEU A 376 -7.86 11.11 -17.00
N VAL A 377 -6.91 11.28 -16.09
CA VAL A 377 -6.24 12.57 -15.89
C VAL A 377 -5.54 13.01 -17.14
N LEU A 378 -4.67 12.18 -17.73
CA LEU A 378 -3.90 12.49 -18.95
C LEU A 378 -4.76 12.84 -20.15
N VAL A 379 -5.95 12.24 -20.28
CA VAL A 379 -6.89 12.50 -21.38
C VAL A 379 -7.66 13.80 -21.19
N ASN A 380 -7.82 14.27 -19.96
CA ASN A 380 -8.67 15.43 -19.64
C ASN A 380 -7.89 16.69 -19.25
N VAL A 381 -6.61 16.58 -18.87
CA VAL A 381 -5.73 17.74 -18.64
C VAL A 381 -5.60 18.56 -19.93
N GLN A 382 -5.63 19.88 -19.80
CA GLN A 382 -5.65 20.84 -20.91
C GLN A 382 -4.50 21.84 -20.76
N ASN A 383 -3.96 22.31 -21.87
CA ASN A 383 -3.06 23.47 -21.90
C ASN A 383 -3.83 24.72 -21.44
N ARG A 384 -3.15 25.57 -20.67
CA ARG A 384 -3.67 26.91 -20.32
C ARG A 384 -3.43 27.90 -21.44
#